data_88f586c2ca707ad4e225785032092fb9
#
_entry.id   88f586c2ca707ad4e225785032092fb9
#
_cell.length_a   1.000
_cell.length_b   1.000
_cell.length_c   1.000
_cell.angle_alpha   90.00
_cell.angle_beta   90.00
_cell.angle_gamma   90.00
#
_symmetry.space_group_name_H-M   'P 1'
#
loop_
_entity.id
_entity.type
_entity.pdbx_description
1 polymer ?
#
loop_
_entity_poly.entity_id
_entity_poly.type
_entity_poly.pdbx_seq_one_letter_code
_entity_poly.pdbx_strand_id
1 'polypeptide(L)'
;MGDELKELGDSIAELQRLLGETSANNPIEAEEVKKNKKETFVRVTEDKHEGWLYLAKPQEGQTYSKEEILLLLRKNGIRTGYIMSNIIAMVKKGVYERSIKVALYKEAVEGKNGYYEFAIDTNLINTKTPRIREDGTVDYNSVNYFIGVKEGQLLCTYHPAVQGEKGYLVDGTELVPLSVGELPQMKGKGIKFDKETNQYFSEFDGRLDFKDTYEMQVNKVLSINGDVNQLNQKIEFNGDVEINGNIESGVVIRCTHSVSVSGVVEAAEIRAGGDIILKRGIQGSNKAKIIANGNVYADFIEHSEVRAQGEVKANSILNSEVYSDSTVTLTGKRGTVIGGYTHARKGISCVNAGNTSEVKTVVHVGLETKDYLKNQDVLKKDAYLRDQLKEVLEKLNSILAQKKKNPNSSQPGELVELNLLKVKKDELMQELQDNQRDEDVISKVVEEARNAEIRVEGHLYRGVIISVDASRLPIQNSTQYMIYKGNNGVIEGSVIVVN
;
A
#
# COMPACT_ATOMS: atom_id res chain seq x y z
N MET A 1 -9.19 -20.80 -2.27
CA MET A 1 -9.82 -19.81 -3.17
C MET A 1 -10.53 -20.42 -4.39
N GLY A 2 -10.01 -21.48 -5.05
CA GLY A 2 -10.71 -22.11 -6.17
C GLY A 2 -11.93 -22.94 -5.76
N ASP A 3 -11.84 -23.62 -4.65
CA ASP A 3 -12.91 -24.51 -4.18
C ASP A 3 -14.05 -23.76 -3.45
N GLU A 4 -13.76 -22.69 -2.74
CA GLU A 4 -14.77 -21.84 -2.08
C GLU A 4 -15.66 -21.08 -3.08
N LEU A 5 -15.11 -20.66 -4.23
CA LEU A 5 -15.88 -20.03 -5.31
C LEU A 5 -16.77 -21.04 -6.05
N LYS A 6 -16.40 -22.30 -6.05
CA LYS A 6 -17.19 -23.38 -6.64
C LYS A 6 -18.36 -23.77 -5.76
N GLU A 7 -18.13 -23.90 -4.45
CA GLU A 7 -19.20 -24.12 -3.46
C GLU A 7 -20.21 -22.97 -3.41
N LEU A 8 -19.74 -21.72 -3.55
CA LEU A 8 -20.63 -20.56 -3.64
C LEU A 8 -21.48 -20.58 -4.93
N GLY A 9 -20.88 -20.98 -6.05
CA GLY A 9 -21.56 -21.16 -7.33
C GLY A 9 -22.64 -22.23 -7.30
N ASP A 10 -22.33 -23.37 -6.68
CA ASP A 10 -23.25 -24.49 -6.53
C ASP A 10 -24.42 -24.14 -5.57
N SER A 11 -24.16 -23.39 -4.49
CA SER A 11 -25.19 -22.90 -3.58
C SER A 11 -26.13 -21.88 -4.21
N ILE A 12 -25.63 -21.01 -5.10
CA ILE A 12 -26.46 -20.05 -5.83
C ILE A 12 -27.32 -20.77 -6.88
N ALA A 13 -26.77 -21.79 -7.57
CA ALA A 13 -27.53 -22.60 -8.51
C ALA A 13 -28.63 -23.40 -7.84
N GLU A 14 -28.41 -23.92 -6.63
CA GLU A 14 -29.39 -24.64 -5.84
C GLU A 14 -30.50 -23.72 -5.30
N LEU A 15 -30.15 -22.51 -4.87
CA LEU A 15 -31.14 -21.47 -4.52
C LEU A 15 -32.00 -21.04 -5.70
N GLN A 16 -31.41 -20.90 -6.90
CA GLN A 16 -32.17 -20.57 -8.11
C GLN A 16 -33.08 -21.71 -8.54
N ARG A 17 -32.72 -22.97 -8.31
CA ARG A 17 -33.57 -24.15 -8.58
C ARG A 17 -34.74 -24.24 -7.61
N LEU A 18 -34.50 -23.97 -6.31
CA LEU A 18 -35.56 -23.91 -5.29
C LEU A 18 -36.54 -22.76 -5.53
N LEU A 19 -36.05 -21.61 -6.03
CA LEU A 19 -36.90 -20.47 -6.42
C LEU A 19 -37.67 -20.71 -7.73
N GLY A 20 -37.17 -21.57 -8.62
CA GLY A 20 -37.82 -21.95 -9.87
C GLY A 20 -38.92 -23.01 -9.71
N GLU A 21 -38.85 -23.85 -8.70
CA GLU A 21 -39.83 -24.92 -8.44
C GLU A 21 -41.07 -24.49 -7.67
N THR A 22 -41.06 -23.28 -7.08
CA THR A 22 -42.22 -22.71 -6.35
C THR A 22 -43.20 -21.95 -7.23
N SER A 23 -43.00 -21.91 -8.55
CA SER A 23 -43.86 -21.17 -9.50
C SER A 23 -44.83 -22.02 -10.28
N ALA A 24 -45.01 -23.30 -9.97
CA ALA A 24 -45.95 -24.15 -10.65
C ALA A 24 -46.86 -24.91 -9.67
N ASN A 25 -48.12 -24.50 -9.67
CA ASN A 25 -49.27 -25.28 -9.21
C ASN A 25 -49.35 -25.67 -7.73
N ASN A 26 -49.92 -24.82 -6.91
CA ASN A 26 -50.52 -25.21 -5.62
C ASN A 26 -52.03 -25.43 -5.80
N PRO A 27 -52.54 -26.68 -5.84
CA PRO A 27 -53.98 -26.98 -6.00
C PRO A 27 -54.86 -26.55 -4.83
N ILE A 28 -54.27 -26.24 -3.70
CA ILE A 28 -54.97 -25.85 -2.44
C ILE A 28 -55.65 -24.46 -2.56
N GLU A 29 -55.07 -23.56 -3.39
CA GLU A 29 -55.64 -22.20 -3.57
C GLU A 29 -56.89 -22.19 -4.44
N ALA A 30 -57.15 -23.24 -5.19
CA ALA A 30 -58.38 -23.32 -6.05
C ALA A 30 -59.65 -23.68 -5.26
N GLU A 31 -59.56 -24.28 -4.08
CA GLU A 31 -60.73 -24.66 -3.27
C GLU A 31 -61.23 -23.56 -2.33
N GLU A 32 -60.37 -22.73 -1.78
CA GLU A 32 -60.78 -21.59 -0.97
C GLU A 32 -61.44 -20.46 -1.77
N VAL A 33 -61.02 -20.28 -3.04
CA VAL A 33 -61.64 -19.32 -3.97
C VAL A 33 -63.04 -19.71 -4.38
N LYS A 34 -63.42 -20.99 -4.29
CA LYS A 34 -64.77 -21.46 -4.66
C LYS A 34 -65.87 -21.17 -3.66
N LYS A 35 -65.60 -20.83 -2.44
CA LYS A 35 -66.61 -20.57 -1.36
C LYS A 35 -67.13 -19.14 -1.24
N ASN A 36 -66.49 -18.11 -1.84
CA ASN A 36 -66.90 -16.70 -1.71
C ASN A 36 -67.20 -16.05 -3.09
N LYS A 37 -67.97 -16.67 -3.92
CA LYS A 37 -68.26 -16.24 -5.30
C LYS A 37 -69.24 -15.06 -5.44
N LYS A 38 -69.61 -14.37 -4.38
CA LYS A 38 -70.64 -13.30 -4.44
C LYS A 38 -70.17 -11.89 -4.11
N GLU A 39 -68.97 -11.69 -3.62
CA GLU A 39 -68.49 -10.35 -3.22
C GLU A 39 -67.22 -9.92 -3.96
N THR A 40 -67.18 -8.64 -4.29
CA THR A 40 -65.96 -8.01 -4.87
C THR A 40 -64.89 -7.94 -3.79
N PHE A 41 -63.71 -8.46 -4.06
CA PHE A 41 -62.59 -8.41 -3.16
C PHE A 41 -61.24 -8.05 -3.83
N VAL A 42 -60.33 -7.52 -3.06
CA VAL A 42 -58.97 -7.20 -3.44
C VAL A 42 -58.04 -8.11 -2.64
N ARG A 43 -57.09 -8.71 -3.29
CA ARG A 43 -56.03 -9.50 -2.66
C ARG A 43 -54.66 -8.86 -2.98
N VAL A 44 -53.85 -8.69 -1.96
CA VAL A 44 -52.47 -8.32 -2.08
C VAL A 44 -51.65 -9.55 -1.68
N THR A 45 -50.59 -9.87 -2.43
CA THR A 45 -49.68 -10.96 -2.08
C THR A 45 -48.94 -10.64 -0.76
N GLU A 46 -48.49 -11.65 -0.01
CA GLU A 46 -47.83 -11.47 1.29
C GLU A 46 -46.55 -10.63 1.19
N ASP A 47 -45.82 -10.80 0.09
CA ASP A 47 -44.63 -10.03 -0.29
C ASP A 47 -44.93 -8.61 -0.82
N LYS A 48 -46.24 -8.29 -0.97
CA LYS A 48 -46.73 -7.00 -1.51
C LYS A 48 -46.26 -6.67 -2.90
N HIS A 49 -45.88 -7.67 -3.68
CA HIS A 49 -45.42 -7.50 -5.07
C HIS A 49 -46.57 -7.36 -6.03
N GLU A 50 -47.71 -8.01 -5.77
CA GLU A 50 -48.82 -8.04 -6.71
C GLU A 50 -50.12 -7.65 -5.99
N GLY A 51 -50.95 -6.92 -6.73
CA GLY A 51 -52.34 -6.64 -6.36
C GLY A 51 -53.32 -7.28 -7.36
N TRP A 52 -54.27 -8.00 -6.82
CA TRP A 52 -55.28 -8.71 -7.60
C TRP A 52 -56.69 -8.21 -7.23
N LEU A 53 -57.55 -8.06 -8.22
CA LEU A 53 -58.93 -7.63 -8.06
C LEU A 53 -59.88 -8.70 -8.64
N TYR A 54 -60.83 -9.10 -7.82
CA TYR A 54 -61.97 -9.90 -8.24
C TYR A 54 -63.22 -9.01 -8.19
N LEU A 55 -63.86 -8.78 -9.34
CA LEU A 55 -65.16 -8.05 -9.43
C LEU A 55 -66.31 -9.04 -9.50
N ALA A 56 -67.24 -8.95 -8.55
CA ALA A 56 -68.50 -9.66 -8.66
C ALA A 56 -69.34 -9.05 -9.81
N LYS A 57 -70.25 -9.83 -10.39
CA LYS A 57 -71.19 -9.33 -11.40
C LYS A 57 -72.08 -8.25 -10.81
N PRO A 58 -72.18 -7.04 -11.38
CA PRO A 58 -73.00 -5.97 -10.84
C PRO A 58 -74.49 -6.32 -10.99
N GLN A 59 -75.33 -5.70 -10.18
CA GLN A 59 -76.78 -5.81 -10.34
C GLN A 59 -77.27 -5.15 -11.62
N GLU A 60 -78.48 -5.54 -12.14
CA GLU A 60 -79.02 -4.97 -13.37
C GLU A 60 -79.08 -3.43 -13.32
N GLY A 61 -78.46 -2.78 -14.29
CA GLY A 61 -78.38 -1.31 -14.35
C GLY A 61 -77.19 -0.66 -13.64
N GLN A 62 -76.33 -1.43 -12.95
CA GLN A 62 -75.12 -0.91 -12.29
C GLN A 62 -73.88 -1.30 -13.09
N THR A 63 -72.88 -0.38 -13.11
CA THR A 63 -71.55 -0.61 -13.72
C THR A 63 -70.49 -0.08 -12.77
N TYR A 64 -69.32 -0.72 -12.76
CA TYR A 64 -68.17 -0.19 -12.01
C TYR A 64 -67.49 0.90 -12.84
N SER A 65 -67.25 2.04 -12.20
CA SER A 65 -66.42 3.08 -12.79
C SER A 65 -64.92 2.84 -12.46
N LYS A 66 -64.04 3.43 -13.27
CA LYS A 66 -62.61 3.38 -13.01
C LYS A 66 -62.25 3.98 -11.67
N GLU A 67 -62.88 5.08 -11.30
CA GLU A 67 -62.67 5.84 -10.08
C GLU A 67 -63.05 5.01 -8.84
N GLU A 68 -64.18 4.29 -8.93
CA GLU A 68 -64.65 3.38 -7.84
C GLU A 68 -63.66 2.22 -7.66
N ILE A 69 -63.17 1.62 -8.75
CA ILE A 69 -62.15 0.58 -8.64
C ILE A 69 -60.84 1.10 -8.01
N LEU A 70 -60.36 2.26 -8.42
CA LEU A 70 -59.18 2.86 -7.81
C LEU A 70 -59.35 3.18 -6.35
N LEU A 71 -60.55 3.65 -5.95
CA LEU A 71 -60.88 3.91 -4.54
C LEU A 71 -60.91 2.60 -3.73
N LEU A 72 -61.48 1.53 -4.32
CA LEU A 72 -61.53 0.20 -3.70
C LEU A 72 -60.13 -0.36 -3.49
N LEU A 73 -59.26 -0.24 -4.50
CA LEU A 73 -57.86 -0.69 -4.42
C LEU A 73 -57.11 0.06 -3.32
N ARG A 74 -57.25 1.39 -3.23
CA ARG A 74 -56.65 2.20 -2.17
C ARG A 74 -57.11 1.83 -0.77
N LYS A 75 -58.41 1.60 -0.59
CA LYS A 75 -59.02 1.16 0.69
C LYS A 75 -58.46 -0.19 1.13
N ASN A 76 -58.09 -1.06 0.19
CA ASN A 76 -57.53 -2.37 0.47
C ASN A 76 -56.00 -2.42 0.39
N GLY A 77 -55.33 -1.28 0.56
CA GLY A 77 -53.87 -1.20 0.73
C GLY A 77 -53.05 -1.11 -0.57
N ILE A 78 -53.69 -1.08 -1.76
CA ILE A 78 -52.94 -0.88 -3.03
C ILE A 78 -52.88 0.62 -3.34
N ARG A 79 -51.71 1.21 -3.27
CA ARG A 79 -51.49 2.66 -3.41
C ARG A 79 -50.68 3.02 -4.65
N THR A 80 -49.86 2.09 -5.17
CA THR A 80 -48.93 2.32 -6.29
C THR A 80 -48.94 1.14 -7.27
N GLY A 81 -48.26 1.28 -8.37
CA GLY A 81 -48.05 0.18 -9.34
C GLY A 81 -49.28 -0.22 -10.14
N TYR A 82 -50.33 0.60 -10.29
CA TYR A 82 -51.54 0.27 -10.99
C TYR A 82 -51.32 -0.12 -12.42
N ILE A 83 -51.82 -1.30 -12.84
CA ILE A 83 -51.84 -1.75 -14.23
C ILE A 83 -53.12 -1.19 -14.87
N MET A 84 -53.02 0.08 -15.30
CA MET A 84 -54.17 0.82 -15.83
C MET A 84 -54.85 0.15 -17.02
N SER A 85 -54.05 -0.53 -17.88
CA SER A 85 -54.61 -1.29 -19.04
C SER A 85 -55.61 -2.37 -18.60
N ASN A 86 -55.29 -3.09 -17.50
CA ASN A 86 -56.15 -4.15 -16.97
C ASN A 86 -57.37 -3.57 -16.31
N ILE A 87 -57.23 -2.52 -15.51
CA ILE A 87 -58.34 -1.83 -14.86
C ILE A 87 -59.33 -1.29 -15.90
N ILE A 88 -58.83 -0.61 -16.95
CA ILE A 88 -59.65 -0.07 -18.03
C ILE A 88 -60.35 -1.22 -18.82
N ALA A 89 -59.64 -2.33 -19.07
CA ALA A 89 -60.21 -3.48 -19.74
C ALA A 89 -61.33 -4.13 -18.93
N MET A 90 -61.17 -4.23 -17.61
CA MET A 90 -62.22 -4.75 -16.72
C MET A 90 -63.48 -3.89 -16.79
N VAL A 91 -63.37 -2.58 -16.78
CA VAL A 91 -64.50 -1.66 -16.85
C VAL A 91 -65.16 -1.68 -18.23
N LYS A 92 -64.37 -1.53 -19.31
CA LYS A 92 -64.91 -1.40 -20.68
C LYS A 92 -65.46 -2.71 -21.25
N LYS A 93 -64.86 -3.86 -20.89
CA LYS A 93 -65.28 -5.17 -21.39
C LYS A 93 -66.19 -5.94 -20.45
N GLY A 94 -66.50 -5.37 -19.27
CA GLY A 94 -67.34 -6.01 -18.27
C GLY A 94 -66.73 -7.35 -17.79
N VAL A 95 -65.44 -7.38 -17.44
CA VAL A 95 -64.81 -8.60 -16.99
C VAL A 95 -65.10 -8.82 -15.51
N TYR A 96 -66.02 -9.72 -15.22
CA TYR A 96 -66.44 -10.09 -13.87
C TYR A 96 -66.13 -11.54 -13.53
N GLU A 97 -66.18 -11.88 -12.27
CA GLU A 97 -66.02 -13.25 -11.72
C GLU A 97 -64.65 -13.90 -12.07
N ARG A 98 -63.64 -13.07 -12.23
CA ARG A 98 -62.27 -13.49 -12.45
C ARG A 98 -61.31 -12.60 -11.68
N SER A 99 -60.26 -13.20 -11.08
CA SER A 99 -59.17 -12.45 -10.47
C SER A 99 -58.24 -11.92 -11.53
N ILE A 100 -58.02 -10.62 -11.59
CA ILE A 100 -57.16 -9.98 -12.56
C ILE A 100 -56.07 -9.21 -11.80
N LYS A 101 -54.81 -9.33 -12.18
CA LYS A 101 -53.69 -8.56 -11.64
C LYS A 101 -53.90 -7.09 -12.04
N VAL A 102 -54.02 -6.21 -11.03
CA VAL A 102 -54.33 -4.78 -11.20
C VAL A 102 -53.21 -3.88 -10.68
N ALA A 103 -52.24 -4.44 -9.95
CA ALA A 103 -51.06 -3.72 -9.52
C ALA A 103 -49.85 -4.66 -9.50
N LEU A 104 -48.70 -4.09 -9.78
CA LEU A 104 -47.40 -4.74 -9.75
C LEU A 104 -46.38 -3.82 -9.10
N TYR A 105 -45.50 -4.39 -8.26
CA TYR A 105 -44.37 -3.67 -7.70
C TYR A 105 -43.37 -3.22 -8.78
N LYS A 106 -42.54 -2.25 -8.45
CA LYS A 106 -41.36 -1.88 -9.22
C LYS A 106 -40.13 -2.16 -8.36
N GLU A 107 -39.24 -2.97 -8.85
CA GLU A 107 -37.96 -3.23 -8.19
C GLU A 107 -37.09 -1.97 -8.18
N ALA A 108 -36.30 -1.77 -7.10
CA ALA A 108 -35.30 -0.74 -7.09
C ALA A 108 -34.14 -1.13 -8.01
N VAL A 109 -33.59 -0.17 -8.73
CA VAL A 109 -32.38 -0.37 -9.55
C VAL A 109 -31.19 0.11 -8.72
N GLU A 110 -30.26 -0.80 -8.44
CA GLU A 110 -29.06 -0.44 -7.68
C GLU A 110 -28.17 0.53 -8.46
N GLY A 111 -27.60 1.47 -7.74
CA GLY A 111 -26.63 2.42 -8.28
C GLY A 111 -25.24 1.79 -8.44
N LYS A 112 -24.34 2.54 -9.05
CA LYS A 112 -22.92 2.17 -9.19
C LYS A 112 -22.05 3.22 -8.55
N ASN A 113 -21.10 2.80 -7.71
CA ASN A 113 -20.09 3.69 -7.15
C ASN A 113 -19.20 4.27 -8.25
N GLY A 114 -18.66 5.46 -8.01
CA GLY A 114 -17.63 6.03 -8.87
C GLY A 114 -16.37 5.14 -8.87
N TYR A 115 -15.68 5.07 -10.01
CA TYR A 115 -14.47 4.28 -10.17
C TYR A 115 -13.51 4.89 -11.18
N TYR A 116 -12.23 4.52 -11.05
CA TYR A 116 -11.20 4.86 -12.02
C TYR A 116 -10.95 3.67 -12.96
N GLU A 117 -10.96 3.93 -14.26
CA GLU A 117 -10.55 2.99 -15.29
C GLU A 117 -9.17 3.43 -15.81
N PHE A 118 -8.14 2.63 -15.55
CA PHE A 118 -6.78 2.92 -15.98
C PHE A 118 -6.56 2.44 -17.42
N ALA A 119 -6.05 3.33 -18.29
CA ALA A 119 -5.67 3.01 -19.67
C ALA A 119 -4.30 2.31 -19.77
N ILE A 120 -3.61 2.17 -18.64
CA ILE A 120 -2.30 1.54 -18.49
C ILE A 120 -2.45 0.26 -17.67
N ASP A 121 -1.56 -0.71 -17.91
CA ASP A 121 -1.56 -1.96 -17.13
C ASP A 121 -1.01 -1.71 -15.71
N THR A 122 -1.94 -1.52 -14.76
CA THR A 122 -1.61 -1.32 -13.35
C THR A 122 -1.02 -2.57 -12.68
N ASN A 123 -1.14 -3.76 -13.26
CA ASN A 123 -0.52 -4.97 -12.73
C ASN A 123 1.02 -4.89 -12.82
N LEU A 124 1.54 -4.11 -13.76
CA LEU A 124 2.99 -3.85 -13.85
C LEU A 124 3.55 -3.09 -12.65
N ILE A 125 2.69 -2.38 -11.89
CA ILE A 125 3.10 -1.62 -10.69
C ILE A 125 3.46 -2.57 -9.54
N ASN A 126 2.78 -3.71 -9.45
CA ASN A 126 2.95 -4.70 -8.37
C ASN A 126 4.04 -5.75 -8.69
N THR A 127 4.54 -5.80 -9.92
CA THR A 127 5.57 -6.75 -10.33
C THR A 127 6.99 -6.22 -10.10
N LYS A 128 7.23 -5.60 -8.93
CA LYS A 128 8.60 -5.30 -8.46
C LYS A 128 9.39 -6.57 -8.10
N THR A 129 8.76 -7.73 -8.19
CA THR A 129 9.40 -9.03 -7.94
C THR A 129 9.96 -9.55 -9.26
N PRO A 130 11.29 -9.60 -9.39
CA PRO A 130 11.93 -10.17 -10.56
C PRO A 130 11.57 -11.66 -10.69
N ARG A 131 11.52 -12.17 -11.92
CA ARG A 131 11.30 -13.61 -12.16
C ARG A 131 12.47 -14.42 -11.65
N ILE A 132 12.18 -15.53 -10.99
CA ILE A 132 13.19 -16.50 -10.61
C ILE A 132 13.42 -17.42 -11.82
N ARG A 133 14.67 -17.52 -12.30
CA ARG A 133 15.05 -18.44 -13.37
C ARG A 133 14.99 -19.88 -12.85
N GLU A 134 15.03 -20.86 -13.76
CA GLU A 134 15.02 -22.31 -13.39
C GLU A 134 16.21 -22.70 -12.49
N ASP A 135 17.33 -21.99 -12.60
CA ASP A 135 18.49 -22.16 -11.74
C ASP A 135 18.37 -21.48 -10.37
N GLY A 136 17.24 -20.83 -10.09
CA GLY A 136 16.94 -20.11 -8.86
C GLY A 136 17.58 -18.71 -8.79
N THR A 137 18.31 -18.27 -9.82
CA THR A 137 18.78 -16.87 -9.91
C THR A 137 17.63 -15.92 -10.24
N VAL A 138 17.75 -14.67 -9.76
CA VAL A 138 16.75 -13.65 -10.04
C VAL A 138 17.11 -12.97 -11.38
N ASP A 139 16.11 -12.94 -12.28
CA ASP A 139 16.24 -12.23 -13.54
C ASP A 139 15.82 -10.77 -13.38
N TYR A 140 16.75 -9.92 -13.03
CA TYR A 140 16.52 -8.47 -12.93
C TYR A 140 16.20 -7.81 -14.28
N ASN A 141 16.46 -8.46 -15.42
CA ASN A 141 16.02 -7.97 -16.72
C ASN A 141 14.51 -8.14 -16.96
N SER A 142 13.86 -9.05 -16.22
CA SER A 142 12.44 -9.33 -16.36
C SER A 142 11.55 -8.30 -15.68
N VAL A 143 12.11 -7.38 -14.92
CA VAL A 143 11.35 -6.39 -14.17
C VAL A 143 11.26 -5.09 -14.93
N ASN A 144 10.06 -4.72 -15.32
CA ASN A 144 9.77 -3.34 -15.72
C ASN A 144 9.59 -2.51 -14.46
N TYR A 145 10.67 -1.87 -14.00
CA TYR A 145 10.65 -1.07 -12.79
C TYR A 145 9.87 0.24 -12.91
N PHE A 146 9.44 0.58 -14.12
CA PHE A 146 8.64 1.79 -14.33
C PHE A 146 7.73 1.69 -15.56
N ILE A 147 6.64 2.40 -15.49
CA ILE A 147 5.69 2.55 -16.60
C ILE A 147 6.07 3.83 -17.34
N GLY A 148 6.63 3.67 -18.55
CA GLY A 148 6.90 4.80 -19.44
C GLY A 148 5.60 5.34 -20.03
N VAL A 149 5.41 6.66 -20.00
CA VAL A 149 4.28 7.34 -20.61
C VAL A 149 4.77 8.48 -21.51
N LYS A 150 3.99 8.82 -22.53
CA LYS A 150 4.28 9.93 -23.45
C LYS A 150 3.42 11.13 -23.15
N GLU A 151 3.88 12.31 -23.55
CA GLU A 151 3.09 13.54 -23.51
C GLU A 151 1.74 13.33 -24.20
N GLY A 152 0.67 13.76 -23.54
CA GLY A 152 -0.70 13.59 -24.03
C GLY A 152 -1.27 12.17 -23.95
N GLN A 153 -0.54 11.21 -23.42
CA GLN A 153 -1.05 9.84 -23.24
C GLN A 153 -2.12 9.80 -22.16
N LEU A 154 -3.25 9.13 -22.46
CA LEU A 154 -4.31 8.87 -21.49
C LEU A 154 -3.80 7.93 -20.38
N LEU A 155 -3.97 8.34 -19.13
CA LEU A 155 -3.57 7.58 -17.94
C LEU A 155 -4.74 6.86 -17.32
N CYS A 156 -5.84 7.58 -17.05
CA CYS A 156 -7.06 6.99 -16.54
C CYS A 156 -8.28 7.85 -16.85
N THR A 157 -9.47 7.25 -16.80
CA THR A 157 -10.77 7.90 -16.90
C THR A 157 -11.52 7.73 -15.60
N TYR A 158 -12.09 8.79 -15.07
CA TYR A 158 -12.98 8.73 -13.92
C TYR A 158 -14.42 8.57 -14.37
N HIS A 159 -15.08 7.53 -13.89
CA HIS A 159 -16.51 7.29 -14.07
C HIS A 159 -17.25 7.72 -12.80
N PRO A 160 -18.07 8.77 -12.84
CA PRO A 160 -18.83 9.24 -11.68
C PRO A 160 -19.82 8.19 -11.18
N ALA A 161 -20.21 8.30 -9.92
CA ALA A 161 -21.23 7.47 -9.34
C ALA A 161 -22.58 7.68 -10.03
N VAL A 162 -23.27 6.59 -10.31
CA VAL A 162 -24.61 6.62 -10.89
C VAL A 162 -25.60 6.25 -9.79
N GLN A 163 -26.50 7.18 -9.45
CA GLN A 163 -27.52 6.95 -8.43
C GLN A 163 -28.49 5.86 -8.90
N GLY A 164 -28.89 5.01 -7.97
CA GLY A 164 -29.93 4.04 -8.23
C GLY A 164 -31.31 4.67 -8.32
N GLU A 165 -32.25 3.94 -8.91
CA GLU A 165 -33.65 4.35 -8.97
C GLU A 165 -34.45 3.66 -7.87
N LYS A 166 -35.31 4.42 -7.21
CA LYS A 166 -36.23 3.88 -6.23
C LYS A 166 -37.26 2.97 -6.87
N GLY A 167 -37.52 1.84 -6.25
CA GLY A 167 -38.66 1.00 -6.51
C GLY A 167 -39.81 1.25 -5.54
N TYR A 168 -40.87 0.48 -5.65
CA TYR A 168 -42.00 0.53 -4.71
C TYR A 168 -42.78 -0.80 -4.67
N LEU A 169 -43.28 -1.15 -3.53
CA LEU A 169 -44.29 -2.19 -3.34
C LEU A 169 -45.67 -1.65 -3.67
N VAL A 170 -46.66 -2.53 -3.91
CA VAL A 170 -48.00 -2.11 -4.29
C VAL A 170 -48.72 -1.34 -3.17
N ASP A 171 -48.33 -1.46 -1.92
CA ASP A 171 -48.87 -0.70 -0.77
C ASP A 171 -48.29 0.72 -0.67
N GLY A 172 -47.34 1.09 -1.51
CA GLY A 172 -46.68 2.38 -1.50
C GLY A 172 -45.39 2.44 -0.69
N THR A 173 -44.93 1.32 -0.13
CA THR A 173 -43.62 1.26 0.53
C THR A 173 -42.52 1.46 -0.51
N GLU A 174 -41.67 2.46 -0.29
CA GLU A 174 -40.50 2.72 -1.19
C GLU A 174 -39.44 1.66 -0.96
N LEU A 175 -38.89 1.12 -2.06
CA LEU A 175 -37.67 0.33 -2.08
C LEU A 175 -36.52 1.27 -2.44
N VAL A 176 -35.67 1.57 -1.46
CA VAL A 176 -34.57 2.51 -1.62
C VAL A 176 -33.31 1.71 -1.95
N PRO A 177 -32.66 1.96 -3.10
CA PRO A 177 -31.38 1.33 -3.43
C PRO A 177 -30.27 1.76 -2.47
N LEU A 178 -29.18 1.00 -2.40
CA LEU A 178 -28.01 1.34 -1.61
C LEU A 178 -27.45 2.69 -2.07
N SER A 179 -26.99 3.49 -1.10
CA SER A 179 -26.33 4.75 -1.40
C SER A 179 -25.00 4.49 -2.08
N VAL A 180 -24.73 5.22 -3.13
CA VAL A 180 -23.46 5.16 -3.88
C VAL A 180 -22.55 6.30 -3.47
N GLY A 181 -21.24 6.06 -3.53
CA GLY A 181 -20.19 7.01 -3.17
C GLY A 181 -19.36 7.46 -4.36
N GLU A 182 -18.94 8.73 -4.32
CA GLU A 182 -17.92 9.27 -5.21
C GLU A 182 -16.53 8.99 -4.67
N LEU A 183 -15.54 8.84 -5.57
CA LEU A 183 -14.15 8.73 -5.17
C LEU A 183 -13.46 10.10 -5.14
N PRO A 184 -12.42 10.28 -4.29
CA PRO A 184 -11.60 11.49 -4.32
C PRO A 184 -10.99 11.72 -5.70
N GLN A 185 -10.82 12.99 -6.07
CA GLN A 185 -10.13 13.36 -7.30
C GLN A 185 -8.67 12.91 -7.25
N MET A 186 -8.17 12.30 -8.33
CA MET A 186 -6.76 11.92 -8.48
C MET A 186 -5.87 13.16 -8.42
N LYS A 187 -4.83 13.12 -7.58
CA LYS A 187 -3.85 14.20 -7.39
C LYS A 187 -2.49 13.79 -7.93
N GLY A 188 -1.62 14.78 -8.16
CA GLY A 188 -0.22 14.54 -8.48
C GLY A 188 0.40 15.60 -9.38
N LYS A 189 1.67 15.38 -9.75
CA LYS A 189 2.44 16.27 -10.62
C LYS A 189 2.61 15.62 -11.99
N GLY A 190 2.73 16.46 -13.05
CA GLY A 190 2.94 15.96 -14.41
C GLY A 190 1.71 15.27 -15.01
N ILE A 191 0.54 15.50 -14.43
CA ILE A 191 -0.75 15.00 -14.93
C ILE A 191 -1.71 16.16 -15.18
N LYS A 192 -2.42 16.12 -16.28
CA LYS A 192 -3.43 17.09 -16.68
C LYS A 192 -4.81 16.45 -16.61
N PHE A 193 -5.72 17.09 -15.89
CA PHE A 193 -7.11 16.65 -15.81
C PHE A 193 -7.96 17.44 -16.81
N ASP A 194 -8.69 16.71 -17.65
CA ASP A 194 -9.73 17.24 -18.52
C ASP A 194 -11.10 17.06 -17.87
N LYS A 195 -11.74 18.18 -17.53
CA LYS A 195 -13.04 18.20 -16.85
C LYS A 195 -14.21 17.79 -17.75
N GLU A 196 -14.08 17.97 -19.08
CA GLU A 196 -15.17 17.64 -20.00
C GLU A 196 -15.29 16.12 -20.21
N THR A 197 -14.16 15.45 -20.26
CA THR A 197 -14.11 13.99 -20.50
C THR A 197 -13.87 13.18 -19.22
N ASN A 198 -13.60 13.84 -18.08
CA ASN A 198 -13.17 13.22 -16.82
C ASN A 198 -11.90 12.36 -16.97
N GLN A 199 -10.98 12.76 -17.84
CA GLN A 199 -9.78 12.02 -18.18
C GLN A 199 -8.53 12.68 -17.66
N TYR A 200 -7.53 11.85 -17.34
CA TYR A 200 -6.21 12.29 -16.90
C TYR A 200 -5.18 11.92 -17.94
N PHE A 201 -4.36 12.90 -18.34
CA PHE A 201 -3.32 12.76 -19.34
C PHE A 201 -1.96 13.08 -18.76
N SER A 202 -0.90 12.51 -19.33
CA SER A 202 0.47 12.91 -19.03
C SER A 202 0.79 14.29 -19.64
N GLU A 203 1.45 15.15 -18.86
CA GLU A 203 1.89 16.49 -19.33
C GLU A 203 3.17 16.44 -20.16
N PHE A 204 3.97 15.39 -20.03
CA PHE A 204 5.25 15.21 -20.74
C PHE A 204 5.67 13.74 -20.78
N ASP A 205 6.69 13.43 -21.58
CA ASP A 205 7.30 12.09 -21.59
C ASP A 205 7.97 11.81 -20.26
N GLY A 206 7.67 10.64 -19.65
CA GLY A 206 8.23 10.34 -18.35
C GLY A 206 7.87 8.97 -17.80
N ARG A 207 8.15 8.80 -16.52
CA ARG A 207 7.80 7.64 -15.72
C ARG A 207 6.58 7.95 -14.87
N LEU A 208 5.57 7.09 -14.96
CA LEU A 208 4.40 7.14 -14.09
C LEU A 208 4.67 6.36 -12.81
N ASP A 209 4.46 7.01 -11.67
CA ASP A 209 4.54 6.45 -10.33
C ASP A 209 3.22 6.66 -9.59
N PHE A 210 2.80 5.66 -8.82
CA PHE A 210 1.70 5.78 -7.88
C PHE A 210 2.27 5.95 -6.48
N LYS A 211 1.91 7.04 -5.81
CA LYS A 211 2.30 7.31 -4.42
C LYS A 211 1.27 6.79 -3.43
N ASP A 212 0.00 6.86 -3.83
CA ASP A 212 -1.13 6.40 -3.04
C ASP A 212 -2.27 6.00 -3.98
N THR A 213 -3.35 5.45 -3.45
CA THR A 213 -4.54 5.00 -4.20
C THR A 213 -5.12 6.10 -5.09
N TYR A 214 -5.04 7.36 -4.65
CA TYR A 214 -5.54 8.53 -5.39
C TYR A 214 -4.45 9.57 -5.66
N GLU A 215 -3.19 9.14 -5.70
CA GLU A 215 -2.08 10.01 -6.02
C GLU A 215 -1.13 9.35 -7.02
N MET A 216 -1.03 9.92 -8.22
CA MET A 216 -0.09 9.50 -9.26
C MET A 216 0.73 10.69 -9.74
N GLN A 217 1.97 10.46 -10.16
CA GLN A 217 2.82 11.50 -10.72
C GLN A 217 3.59 10.98 -11.92
N VAL A 218 3.84 11.87 -12.88
CA VAL A 218 4.75 11.61 -13.99
C VAL A 218 6.05 12.35 -13.74
N ASN A 219 7.16 11.59 -13.70
CA ASN A 219 8.51 12.13 -13.50
C ASN A 219 9.26 12.11 -14.83
N LYS A 220 10.07 13.15 -15.09
CA LYS A 220 10.91 13.20 -16.29
C LYS A 220 11.94 12.10 -16.28
N VAL A 221 12.22 11.50 -17.46
CA VAL A 221 13.22 10.46 -17.64
C VAL A 221 14.24 10.91 -18.69
N LEU A 222 15.53 10.86 -18.34
CA LEU A 222 16.62 11.00 -19.29
C LEU A 222 17.00 9.60 -19.80
N SER A 223 16.66 9.27 -21.04
CA SER A 223 17.01 8.00 -21.66
C SER A 223 18.24 8.17 -22.55
N ILE A 224 19.29 7.36 -22.29
CA ILE A 224 20.54 7.33 -23.05
C ILE A 224 20.65 5.95 -23.72
N ASN A 225 20.67 5.95 -25.05
CA ASN A 225 20.83 4.72 -25.82
C ASN A 225 22.29 4.55 -26.25
N GLY A 226 22.92 3.51 -25.71
CA GLY A 226 24.32 3.19 -25.90
C GLY A 226 25.18 3.37 -24.64
N ASP A 227 26.46 3.12 -24.76
CA ASP A 227 27.41 3.16 -23.66
C ASP A 227 27.73 4.61 -23.24
N VAL A 228 27.85 4.81 -21.93
CA VAL A 228 28.32 6.08 -21.37
C VAL A 228 29.77 5.99 -21.01
N ASN A 229 30.58 6.84 -21.66
CA ASN A 229 32.04 6.82 -21.58
C ASN A 229 32.62 8.16 -21.09
N GLN A 230 33.93 8.28 -21.11
CA GLN A 230 34.67 9.45 -20.65
C GLN A 230 34.34 10.76 -21.39
N LEU A 231 33.72 10.71 -22.57
CA LEU A 231 33.24 11.91 -23.28
C LEU A 231 32.01 12.54 -22.59
N ASN A 232 31.24 11.71 -21.89
CA ASN A 232 30.07 12.12 -21.10
C ASN A 232 30.33 11.94 -19.59
N GLN A 233 31.49 12.41 -19.11
CA GLN A 233 32.03 12.10 -17.78
C GLN A 233 31.07 12.42 -16.60
N LYS A 234 30.17 13.41 -16.75
CA LYS A 234 29.28 13.81 -15.67
C LYS A 234 27.87 14.02 -16.18
N ILE A 235 26.93 13.24 -15.65
CA ILE A 235 25.49 13.36 -15.89
C ILE A 235 24.82 13.80 -14.58
N GLU A 236 24.21 14.99 -14.60
CA GLU A 236 23.37 15.49 -13.50
C GLU A 236 21.96 15.73 -14.03
N PHE A 237 20.96 15.08 -13.46
CA PHE A 237 19.59 15.18 -13.96
C PHE A 237 18.55 15.25 -12.84
N ASN A 238 17.59 16.15 -13.03
CA ASN A 238 16.43 16.25 -12.12
C ASN A 238 15.29 15.36 -12.64
N GLY A 239 15.31 14.09 -12.25
CA GLY A 239 14.40 13.04 -12.69
C GLY A 239 15.06 11.67 -12.61
N ASP A 240 14.54 10.75 -13.41
CA ASP A 240 15.08 9.40 -13.56
C ASP A 240 16.10 9.35 -14.71
N VAL A 241 17.09 8.47 -14.60
CA VAL A 241 18.09 8.22 -15.64
C VAL A 241 18.03 6.76 -16.07
N GLU A 242 17.82 6.54 -17.36
CA GLU A 242 17.84 5.20 -17.98
C GLU A 242 18.98 5.11 -18.97
N ILE A 243 19.85 4.12 -18.78
CA ILE A 243 21.00 3.87 -19.67
C ILE A 243 20.85 2.49 -20.29
N ASN A 244 20.64 2.48 -21.61
CA ASN A 244 20.52 1.27 -22.42
C ASN A 244 21.89 0.87 -23.02
N GLY A 245 22.88 0.72 -22.15
CA GLY A 245 24.26 0.41 -22.47
C GLY A 245 25.07 0.16 -21.21
N ASN A 246 26.41 0.10 -21.36
CA ASN A 246 27.36 -0.01 -20.26
C ASN A 246 27.74 1.38 -19.73
N ILE A 247 28.30 1.42 -18.53
CA ILE A 247 28.92 2.61 -17.95
C ILE A 247 30.39 2.32 -17.76
N GLU A 248 31.25 3.08 -18.48
CA GLU A 248 32.68 2.93 -18.40
C GLU A 248 33.30 3.59 -17.14
N SER A 249 34.54 3.22 -16.87
CA SER A 249 35.29 3.72 -15.71
C SER A 249 35.42 5.24 -15.71
N GLY A 250 35.26 5.88 -14.56
CA GLY A 250 35.42 7.32 -14.34
C GLY A 250 34.18 8.15 -14.61
N VAL A 251 33.08 7.57 -15.05
CA VAL A 251 31.80 8.25 -15.23
C VAL A 251 31.15 8.57 -13.87
N VAL A 252 30.55 9.75 -13.75
CA VAL A 252 29.81 10.19 -12.58
C VAL A 252 28.37 10.50 -12.97
N ILE A 253 27.42 9.81 -12.33
CA ILE A 253 25.97 10.02 -12.53
C ILE A 253 25.33 10.46 -11.23
N ARG A 254 24.56 11.55 -11.28
CA ARG A 254 23.77 12.05 -10.17
C ARG A 254 22.37 12.37 -10.64
N CYS A 255 21.37 11.79 -10.00
CA CYS A 255 19.98 12.11 -10.28
C CYS A 255 19.16 12.26 -9.01
N THR A 256 18.05 12.98 -9.12
CA THR A 256 17.16 13.21 -7.97
C THR A 256 16.21 12.04 -7.72
N HIS A 257 16.00 11.16 -8.70
CA HIS A 257 15.14 9.98 -8.61
C HIS A 257 15.97 8.70 -8.82
N SER A 258 15.53 7.79 -9.67
CA SER A 258 16.15 6.48 -9.83
C SER A 258 17.08 6.40 -11.05
N VAL A 259 18.05 5.47 -11.00
CA VAL A 259 18.94 5.14 -12.11
C VAL A 259 18.70 3.67 -12.51
N SER A 260 18.52 3.42 -13.81
CA SER A 260 18.46 2.08 -14.37
C SER A 260 19.55 1.91 -15.44
N VAL A 261 20.36 0.87 -15.33
CA VAL A 261 21.46 0.55 -16.26
C VAL A 261 21.24 -0.85 -16.80
N SER A 262 21.15 -0.99 -18.13
CA SER A 262 20.93 -2.29 -18.78
C SER A 262 22.23 -3.10 -18.95
N GLY A 263 23.37 -2.43 -19.06
CA GLY A 263 24.69 -3.04 -19.22
C GLY A 263 25.43 -3.23 -17.89
N VAL A 264 26.73 -3.45 -18.01
CA VAL A 264 27.66 -3.56 -16.87
C VAL A 264 28.13 -2.16 -16.48
N VAL A 265 28.24 -1.91 -15.18
CA VAL A 265 28.87 -0.72 -14.64
C VAL A 265 30.30 -1.06 -14.26
N GLU A 266 31.26 -0.30 -14.79
CA GLU A 266 32.65 -0.41 -14.39
C GLU A 266 32.93 0.52 -13.17
N ALA A 267 34.19 0.94 -13.01
CA ALA A 267 34.64 1.81 -11.92
C ALA A 267 34.03 3.24 -12.00
N ALA A 268 32.74 3.38 -11.80
CA ALA A 268 31.96 4.63 -11.90
C ALA A 268 31.37 5.04 -10.56
N GLU A 269 30.98 6.30 -10.45
CA GLU A 269 30.21 6.82 -9.31
C GLU A 269 28.75 7.06 -9.72
N ILE A 270 27.78 6.41 -9.05
CA ILE A 270 26.35 6.62 -9.27
C ILE A 270 25.69 7.02 -7.96
N ARG A 271 25.02 8.18 -7.96
CA ARG A 271 24.21 8.67 -6.84
C ARG A 271 22.79 8.91 -7.28
N ALA A 272 21.83 8.27 -6.64
CA ALA A 272 20.40 8.42 -6.90
C ALA A 272 19.65 8.83 -5.63
N GLY A 273 18.70 9.73 -5.78
CA GLY A 273 17.73 10.05 -4.73
C GLY A 273 16.66 8.98 -4.52
N GLY A 274 16.54 8.02 -5.45
CA GLY A 274 15.69 6.84 -5.40
C GLY A 274 16.48 5.54 -5.50
N ASP A 275 15.92 4.59 -6.26
CA ASP A 275 16.52 3.26 -6.46
C ASP A 275 17.62 3.26 -7.52
N ILE A 276 18.59 2.35 -7.39
CA ILE A 276 19.60 2.07 -8.41
C ILE A 276 19.46 0.62 -8.86
N ILE A 277 19.24 0.44 -10.17
CA ILE A 277 18.96 -0.84 -10.79
C ILE A 277 20.04 -1.14 -11.82
N LEU A 278 20.93 -2.06 -11.49
CA LEU A 278 22.01 -2.52 -12.36
C LEU A 278 21.61 -3.89 -12.91
N LYS A 279 20.95 -3.91 -14.09
CA LYS A 279 20.32 -5.14 -14.63
C LYS A 279 21.33 -6.27 -14.88
N ARG A 280 22.58 -5.94 -15.15
CA ARG A 280 23.67 -6.91 -15.11
C ARG A 280 24.39 -6.82 -13.78
N GLY A 281 25.19 -5.83 -13.53
CA GLY A 281 25.90 -5.68 -12.26
C GLY A 281 27.02 -4.67 -12.34
N ILE A 282 27.91 -4.70 -11.34
CA ILE A 282 29.01 -3.76 -11.25
C ILE A 282 30.35 -4.48 -11.03
N GLN A 283 31.36 -4.10 -11.84
CA GLN A 283 32.76 -4.52 -11.71
C GLN A 283 33.61 -3.28 -11.42
N GLY A 284 33.75 -2.93 -10.15
CA GLY A 284 34.17 -1.62 -9.74
C GLY A 284 35.66 -1.37 -9.59
N SER A 285 36.52 -2.39 -9.72
CA SER A 285 37.99 -2.28 -9.58
C SER A 285 38.43 -1.51 -8.31
N ASN A 286 37.70 -1.63 -7.21
CA ASN A 286 37.86 -0.91 -5.94
C ASN A 286 37.74 0.63 -6.04
N LYS A 287 37.14 1.15 -7.12
CA LYS A 287 36.91 2.58 -7.34
C LYS A 287 35.44 2.95 -7.51
N ALA A 288 34.59 1.98 -7.79
CA ALA A 288 33.17 2.23 -7.98
C ALA A 288 32.49 2.60 -6.65
N LYS A 289 31.58 3.59 -6.75
CA LYS A 289 30.73 4.02 -5.64
C LYS A 289 29.29 4.12 -6.08
N ILE A 290 28.44 3.31 -5.47
CA ILE A 290 26.99 3.28 -5.71
C ILE A 290 26.28 3.74 -4.44
N ILE A 291 25.55 4.84 -4.52
CA ILE A 291 24.84 5.45 -3.37
C ILE A 291 23.40 5.69 -3.75
N ALA A 292 22.48 4.98 -3.11
CA ALA A 292 21.05 5.08 -3.29
C ALA A 292 20.36 5.54 -2.00
N ASN A 293 19.45 6.52 -2.09
CA ASN A 293 18.54 6.80 -0.99
C ASN A 293 17.36 5.79 -0.94
N GLY A 294 17.16 5.02 -2.01
CA GLY A 294 16.27 3.87 -2.09
C GLY A 294 17.01 2.55 -2.01
N ASN A 295 16.57 1.60 -2.83
CA ASN A 295 17.11 0.25 -2.93
C ASN A 295 18.21 0.14 -3.99
N VAL A 296 19.04 -0.90 -3.87
CA VAL A 296 20.01 -1.28 -4.90
C VAL A 296 19.74 -2.71 -5.37
N TYR A 297 19.57 -2.88 -6.67
CA TYR A 297 19.35 -4.17 -7.31
C TYR A 297 20.47 -4.42 -8.32
N ALA A 298 21.16 -5.54 -8.21
CA ALA A 298 22.26 -5.89 -9.11
C ALA A 298 22.33 -7.40 -9.34
N ASP A 299 22.75 -7.84 -10.54
CA ASP A 299 23.03 -9.26 -10.74
C ASP A 299 24.28 -9.66 -9.93
N PHE A 300 25.35 -8.88 -10.05
CA PHE A 300 26.55 -9.05 -9.20
C PHE A 300 27.12 -7.71 -8.76
N ILE A 301 27.82 -7.74 -7.61
CA ILE A 301 28.54 -6.61 -7.03
C ILE A 301 29.97 -7.09 -6.78
N GLU A 302 30.94 -6.55 -7.54
CA GLU A 302 32.33 -6.96 -7.47
C GLU A 302 33.27 -5.76 -7.32
N HIS A 303 34.21 -5.83 -6.36
CA HIS A 303 35.23 -4.81 -6.09
C HIS A 303 34.65 -3.37 -6.00
N SER A 304 33.56 -3.18 -5.27
CA SER A 304 32.76 -1.94 -5.25
C SER A 304 32.35 -1.55 -3.85
N GLU A 305 32.11 -0.25 -3.66
CA GLU A 305 31.43 0.30 -2.50
C GLU A 305 29.96 0.56 -2.86
N VAL A 306 29.03 -0.03 -2.12
CA VAL A 306 27.58 0.13 -2.30
C VAL A 306 26.94 0.58 -0.99
N ARG A 307 26.17 1.66 -1.02
CA ARG A 307 25.40 2.18 0.11
C ARG A 307 23.94 2.39 -0.31
N ALA A 308 23.01 1.76 0.42
CA ALA A 308 21.58 1.92 0.22
C ALA A 308 20.92 2.29 1.54
N GLN A 309 20.02 3.28 1.53
CA GLN A 309 19.12 3.49 2.67
C GLN A 309 18.01 2.42 2.72
N GLY A 310 17.65 1.84 1.57
CA GLY A 310 16.77 0.71 1.44
C GLY A 310 17.51 -0.63 1.42
N GLU A 311 16.89 -1.59 0.75
CA GLU A 311 17.38 -2.96 0.59
C GLU A 311 18.46 -3.07 -0.51
N VAL A 312 19.41 -3.99 -0.32
CA VAL A 312 20.32 -4.41 -1.37
C VAL A 312 20.00 -5.84 -1.77
N LYS A 313 19.63 -6.05 -3.04
CA LYS A 313 19.41 -7.38 -3.61
C LYS A 313 20.44 -7.66 -4.69
N ALA A 314 21.11 -8.81 -4.58
CA ALA A 314 22.06 -9.28 -5.61
C ALA A 314 22.04 -10.82 -5.71
N ASN A 315 22.63 -11.37 -6.79
CA ASN A 315 22.91 -12.81 -6.86
C ASN A 315 24.29 -13.12 -6.28
N SER A 316 25.23 -12.17 -6.30
CA SER A 316 26.52 -12.35 -5.64
C SER A 316 27.17 -11.03 -5.22
N ILE A 317 27.93 -11.07 -4.12
CA ILE A 317 28.77 -9.98 -3.62
C ILE A 317 30.18 -10.53 -3.47
N LEU A 318 31.13 -9.93 -4.21
CA LEU A 318 32.52 -10.37 -4.25
C LEU A 318 33.48 -9.22 -3.92
N ASN A 319 34.33 -9.39 -2.91
CA ASN A 319 35.39 -8.43 -2.50
C ASN A 319 34.91 -6.98 -2.46
N SER A 320 33.72 -6.74 -1.89
CA SER A 320 33.04 -5.44 -1.91
C SER A 320 32.68 -4.98 -0.51
N GLU A 321 32.48 -3.68 -0.37
CA GLU A 321 31.91 -3.07 0.82
C GLU A 321 30.46 -2.69 0.57
N VAL A 322 29.54 -3.38 1.21
CA VAL A 322 28.09 -3.19 1.03
C VAL A 322 27.44 -2.80 2.33
N TYR A 323 26.70 -1.70 2.30
CA TYR A 323 25.97 -1.15 3.45
C TYR A 323 24.49 -0.95 3.10
N SER A 324 23.61 -1.50 3.91
CA SER A 324 22.15 -1.31 3.80
C SER A 324 21.57 -0.88 5.12
N ASP A 325 20.77 0.18 5.11
CA ASP A 325 20.00 0.58 6.31
C ASP A 325 18.75 -0.33 6.51
N SER A 326 18.53 -1.30 5.62
CA SER A 326 17.46 -2.31 5.69
C SER A 326 18.06 -3.72 5.67
N THR A 327 17.85 -4.47 4.60
CA THR A 327 18.28 -5.85 4.45
C THR A 327 19.24 -6.02 3.26
N VAL A 328 20.09 -7.04 3.33
CA VAL A 328 20.86 -7.53 2.19
C VAL A 328 20.40 -8.95 1.88
N THR A 329 19.89 -9.16 0.66
CA THR A 329 19.35 -10.45 0.23
C THR A 329 20.09 -10.95 -0.99
N LEU A 330 20.78 -12.09 -0.85
CA LEU A 330 21.47 -12.74 -1.95
C LEU A 330 20.65 -13.94 -2.42
N THR A 331 20.17 -13.86 -3.64
CA THR A 331 19.20 -14.79 -4.22
C THR A 331 19.83 -15.78 -5.20
N GLY A 332 19.05 -16.82 -5.60
CA GLY A 332 19.49 -17.84 -6.53
C GLY A 332 20.25 -19.00 -5.87
N LYS A 333 20.41 -20.08 -6.60
CA LYS A 333 21.11 -21.31 -6.12
C LYS A 333 22.53 -21.07 -5.62
N ARG A 334 23.14 -19.95 -5.98
CA ARG A 334 24.50 -19.56 -5.62
C ARG A 334 24.58 -18.22 -4.92
N GLY A 335 23.47 -17.73 -4.31
CA GLY A 335 23.46 -16.46 -3.59
C GLY A 335 24.62 -16.36 -2.61
N THR A 336 25.75 -15.76 -3.05
CA THR A 336 27.04 -15.90 -2.34
C THR A 336 27.63 -14.54 -1.98
N VAL A 337 28.14 -14.43 -0.73
CA VAL A 337 29.00 -13.32 -0.29
C VAL A 337 30.42 -13.87 -0.03
N ILE A 338 31.42 -13.30 -0.71
CA ILE A 338 32.83 -13.70 -0.60
C ILE A 338 33.70 -12.46 -0.54
N GLY A 339 34.49 -12.33 0.52
CA GLY A 339 35.43 -11.24 0.70
C GLY A 339 34.76 -9.90 1.02
N GLY A 340 35.55 -8.97 1.58
CA GLY A 340 35.08 -7.64 1.93
C GLY A 340 34.22 -7.58 3.19
N TYR A 341 33.31 -6.59 3.22
CA TYR A 341 32.44 -6.30 4.35
C TYR A 341 31.01 -6.05 3.87
N THR A 342 30.08 -6.83 4.38
CA THR A 342 28.65 -6.66 4.09
C THR A 342 27.91 -6.39 5.38
N HIS A 343 27.24 -5.23 5.43
CA HIS A 343 26.44 -4.79 6.58
C HIS A 343 24.99 -4.55 6.20
N ALA A 344 24.08 -5.00 7.07
CA ALA A 344 22.66 -4.67 6.98
C ALA A 344 22.08 -4.42 8.38
N ARG A 345 21.31 -3.33 8.53
CA ARG A 345 20.72 -3.00 9.83
C ARG A 345 19.72 -4.05 10.30
N LYS A 346 18.86 -4.56 9.39
CA LYS A 346 17.74 -5.44 9.74
C LYS A 346 18.04 -6.93 9.54
N GLY A 347 18.94 -7.28 8.61
CA GLY A 347 19.28 -8.68 8.39
C GLY A 347 19.97 -8.96 7.07
N ILE A 348 20.68 -10.09 7.02
CA ILE A 348 21.36 -10.59 5.81
C ILE A 348 20.89 -12.03 5.55
N SER A 349 20.41 -12.27 4.33
CA SER A 349 20.09 -13.63 3.86
C SER A 349 20.95 -13.97 2.66
N CYS A 350 21.64 -15.11 2.71
CA CYS A 350 22.46 -15.62 1.61
C CYS A 350 22.40 -17.15 1.58
N VAL A 351 22.72 -17.73 0.41
CA VAL A 351 22.88 -19.17 0.30
C VAL A 351 24.26 -19.56 0.84
N ASN A 352 25.33 -18.92 0.38
CA ASN A 352 26.67 -19.22 0.87
C ASN A 352 27.37 -17.97 1.39
N ALA A 353 28.15 -18.13 2.45
CA ALA A 353 29.05 -17.11 2.98
C ALA A 353 30.49 -17.62 3.05
N GLY A 354 31.41 -16.91 2.38
CA GLY A 354 32.79 -17.33 2.21
C GLY A 354 33.00 -18.36 1.09
N ASN A 355 34.19 -18.95 1.03
CA ASN A 355 34.57 -19.99 0.07
C ASN A 355 35.62 -20.94 0.65
N THR A 356 35.97 -21.99 -0.12
CA THR A 356 36.98 -22.99 0.26
C THR A 356 38.41 -22.42 0.36
N SER A 357 38.68 -21.26 -0.24
CA SER A 357 39.94 -20.57 -0.12
C SER A 357 40.08 -19.69 1.13
N GLU A 358 39.10 -19.75 2.01
CA GLU A 358 39.07 -19.03 3.29
C GLU A 358 39.25 -17.50 3.15
N VAL A 359 38.75 -16.92 2.07
CA VAL A 359 38.81 -15.46 1.87
C VAL A 359 38.11 -14.76 3.02
N LYS A 360 38.83 -13.85 3.69
CA LYS A 360 38.29 -13.09 4.82
C LYS A 360 37.02 -12.36 4.40
N THR A 361 35.89 -12.79 4.94
CA THR A 361 34.55 -12.29 4.64
C THR A 361 33.90 -11.84 5.95
N VAL A 362 33.45 -10.59 6.03
CA VAL A 362 32.74 -10.10 7.20
C VAL A 362 31.27 -9.88 6.84
N VAL A 363 30.38 -10.56 7.58
CA VAL A 363 28.93 -10.43 7.46
C VAL A 363 28.42 -9.84 8.78
N HIS A 364 27.91 -8.62 8.73
CA HIS A 364 27.54 -7.85 9.91
C HIS A 364 26.07 -7.41 9.86
N VAL A 365 25.33 -7.60 10.95
CA VAL A 365 23.96 -7.09 11.11
C VAL A 365 23.81 -6.31 12.39
N GLY A 366 22.77 -5.46 12.44
CA GLY A 366 22.46 -4.65 13.62
C GLY A 366 23.07 -3.27 13.56
N LEU A 367 23.41 -2.72 14.73
CA LEU A 367 23.96 -1.36 14.87
C LEU A 367 25.45 -1.31 14.53
N GLU A 368 25.83 -0.32 13.72
CA GLU A 368 27.24 0.03 13.59
C GLU A 368 27.75 0.79 14.83
N THR A 369 29.06 0.76 15.05
CA THR A 369 29.69 1.46 16.18
C THR A 369 29.32 2.95 16.23
N LYS A 370 29.17 3.59 15.05
CA LYS A 370 28.76 5.01 14.97
C LYS A 370 27.35 5.25 15.52
N ASP A 371 26.40 4.34 15.23
CA ASP A 371 25.01 4.45 15.68
C ASP A 371 24.90 4.23 17.18
N TYR A 372 25.69 3.28 17.71
CA TYR A 372 25.79 3.03 19.14
C TYR A 372 26.37 4.24 19.90
N LEU A 373 27.44 4.82 19.38
CA LEU A 373 28.06 6.03 19.98
C LEU A 373 27.09 7.20 19.95
N LYS A 374 26.40 7.42 18.81
CA LYS A 374 25.43 8.49 18.71
C LYS A 374 24.25 8.31 19.68
N ASN A 375 23.78 7.10 19.89
CA ASN A 375 22.76 6.79 20.89
C ASN A 375 23.24 7.14 22.30
N GLN A 376 24.46 6.74 22.66
CA GLN A 376 25.06 7.11 23.97
C GLN A 376 25.18 8.62 24.15
N ASP A 377 25.60 9.35 23.13
CA ASP A 377 25.79 10.80 23.20
C ASP A 377 24.44 11.53 23.38
N VAL A 378 23.38 11.09 22.69
CA VAL A 378 22.03 11.65 22.86
C VAL A 378 21.52 11.42 24.29
N LEU A 379 21.68 10.20 24.83
CA LEU A 379 21.26 9.87 26.19
C LEU A 379 22.04 10.66 27.24
N LYS A 380 23.38 10.84 27.08
CA LYS A 380 24.20 11.65 27.96
C LYS A 380 23.79 13.11 27.92
N LYS A 381 23.51 13.64 26.73
CA LYS A 381 23.05 15.02 26.56
C LYS A 381 21.68 15.24 27.20
N ASP A 382 20.75 14.30 27.09
CA ASP A 382 19.47 14.37 27.78
C ASP A 382 19.60 14.46 29.28
N ALA A 383 20.39 13.56 29.87
CA ALA A 383 20.67 13.57 31.31
C ALA A 383 21.29 14.90 31.77
N TYR A 384 22.28 15.41 31.05
CA TYR A 384 22.92 16.69 31.35
C TYR A 384 21.92 17.86 31.26
N LEU A 385 21.12 17.95 30.23
CA LEU A 385 20.13 19.03 30.05
C LEU A 385 19.04 18.99 31.13
N ARG A 386 18.61 17.81 31.56
CA ARG A 386 17.65 17.64 32.66
C ARG A 386 18.21 18.09 33.99
N ASP A 387 19.47 17.77 34.29
CA ASP A 387 20.14 18.23 35.50
C ASP A 387 20.28 19.76 35.52
N GLN A 388 20.70 20.37 34.41
CA GLN A 388 20.76 21.83 34.27
C GLN A 388 19.40 22.50 34.45
N LEU A 389 18.36 21.94 33.84
CA LEU A 389 16.99 22.44 33.97
C LEU A 389 16.49 22.35 35.40
N LYS A 390 16.80 21.25 36.10
CA LYS A 390 16.47 21.07 37.51
C LYS A 390 17.12 22.14 38.40
N GLU A 391 18.41 22.40 38.23
CA GLU A 391 19.11 23.47 38.97
C GLU A 391 18.49 24.85 38.73
N VAL A 392 18.15 25.18 37.48
CA VAL A 392 17.51 26.45 37.12
C VAL A 392 16.12 26.57 37.76
N LEU A 393 15.34 25.49 37.75
CA LEU A 393 14.00 25.46 38.36
C LEU A 393 14.06 25.58 39.89
N GLU A 394 15.01 24.95 40.55
CA GLU A 394 15.24 25.08 42.00
C GLU A 394 15.58 26.52 42.38
N LYS A 395 16.46 27.19 41.62
CA LYS A 395 16.79 28.61 41.81
C LYS A 395 15.58 29.51 41.58
N LEU A 396 14.84 29.31 40.52
CA LEU A 396 13.58 30.04 40.24
C LEU A 396 12.58 29.89 41.36
N ASN A 397 12.37 28.66 41.84
CA ASN A 397 11.43 28.39 42.93
C ASN A 397 11.88 29.04 44.26
N SER A 398 13.18 29.06 44.58
CA SER A 398 13.71 29.72 45.76
C SER A 398 13.45 31.22 45.74
N ILE A 399 13.72 31.90 44.61
CA ILE A 399 13.46 33.34 44.45
C ILE A 399 11.97 33.65 44.55
N LEU A 400 11.12 32.84 43.90
CA LEU A 400 9.66 33.01 43.95
C LEU A 400 9.09 32.77 45.37
N ALA A 401 9.64 31.82 46.13
CA ALA A 401 9.27 31.58 47.53
C ALA A 401 9.70 32.74 48.46
N GLN A 402 10.86 33.33 48.25
CA GLN A 402 11.32 34.52 48.99
C GLN A 402 10.42 35.73 48.71
N LYS A 403 10.05 35.97 47.46
CA LYS A 403 9.09 37.03 47.05
C LYS A 403 7.71 36.87 47.66
N LYS A 404 7.22 35.62 47.78
CA LYS A 404 5.93 35.36 48.45
C LYS A 404 5.97 35.68 49.96
N LYS A 405 7.11 35.48 50.59
CA LYS A 405 7.29 35.79 52.04
C LYS A 405 7.48 37.28 52.31
N ASN A 406 8.15 38.03 51.43
CA ASN A 406 8.44 39.47 51.60
C ASN A 406 8.10 40.23 50.28
N PRO A 407 6.81 40.58 50.04
CA PRO A 407 6.36 41.21 48.78
C PRO A 407 6.99 42.59 48.50
N ASN A 408 7.44 43.31 49.55
CA ASN A 408 7.94 44.67 49.44
C ASN A 408 9.51 44.78 49.39
N SER A 409 10.23 43.68 49.45
CA SER A 409 11.71 43.67 49.32
C SER A 409 12.13 43.36 47.89
N SER A 410 11.97 44.27 46.96
CA SER A 410 12.51 44.12 45.62
C SER A 410 13.86 44.79 45.48
N GLN A 411 14.95 44.01 45.52
CA GLN A 411 16.25 44.50 45.08
C GLN A 411 16.29 44.54 43.54
N PRO A 412 16.79 45.62 42.90
CA PRO A 412 16.84 45.75 41.45
C PRO A 412 17.56 44.57 40.75
N GLY A 413 18.54 43.92 41.41
CA GLY A 413 19.27 42.76 40.91
C GLY A 413 18.44 41.47 40.81
N GLU A 414 17.48 41.25 41.71
CA GLU A 414 16.66 40.03 41.75
C GLU A 414 15.71 39.91 40.52
N LEU A 415 15.25 41.04 40.02
CA LEU A 415 14.40 41.08 38.80
C LEU A 415 15.21 40.69 37.54
N VAL A 416 16.46 41.16 37.47
CA VAL A 416 17.38 40.83 36.39
C VAL A 416 17.73 39.33 36.43
N GLU A 417 18.07 38.82 37.63
CA GLU A 417 18.37 37.40 37.84
C GLU A 417 17.18 36.50 37.50
N LEU A 418 15.98 36.87 37.89
CA LEU A 418 14.76 36.11 37.60
C LEU A 418 14.49 36.07 36.10
N ASN A 419 14.71 37.17 35.36
CA ASN A 419 14.55 37.19 33.92
C ASN A 419 15.63 36.35 33.20
N LEU A 420 16.90 36.43 33.65
CA LEU A 420 17.96 35.59 33.11
C LEU A 420 17.69 34.10 33.33
N LEU A 421 17.21 33.69 34.50
CA LEU A 421 16.85 32.31 34.79
C LEU A 421 15.67 31.85 33.98
N LYS A 422 14.68 32.71 33.69
CA LYS A 422 13.56 32.37 32.79
C LYS A 422 14.05 32.14 31.36
N VAL A 423 14.88 33.05 30.83
CA VAL A 423 15.45 32.87 29.49
C VAL A 423 16.26 31.58 29.44
N LYS A 424 17.11 31.31 30.44
CA LYS A 424 17.88 30.06 30.48
C LYS A 424 17.01 28.80 30.56
N LYS A 425 15.93 28.88 31.34
CA LYS A 425 14.94 27.78 31.40
C LYS A 425 14.36 27.51 30.00
N ASP A 426 13.92 28.58 29.29
CA ASP A 426 13.30 28.45 27.99
C ASP A 426 14.28 27.92 26.90
N GLU A 427 15.57 28.36 26.96
CA GLU A 427 16.65 27.81 26.14
C GLU A 427 16.86 26.31 26.41
N LEU A 428 16.97 25.88 27.68
CA LEU A 428 17.16 24.49 28.04
C LEU A 428 15.95 23.63 27.66
N MET A 429 14.74 24.16 27.77
CA MET A 429 13.54 23.47 27.30
C MET A 429 13.56 23.26 25.77
N GLN A 430 14.01 24.25 25.01
CA GLN A 430 14.14 24.12 23.55
C GLN A 430 15.22 23.09 23.18
N GLU A 431 16.39 23.13 23.85
CA GLU A 431 17.45 22.16 23.64
C GLU A 431 17.03 20.73 24.00
N LEU A 432 16.23 20.55 25.05
CA LEU A 432 15.63 19.25 25.41
C LEU A 432 14.67 18.77 24.35
N GLN A 433 13.81 19.64 23.81
CA GLN A 433 12.89 19.29 22.77
C GLN A 433 13.61 18.85 21.48
N ASP A 434 14.70 19.55 21.13
CA ASP A 434 15.49 19.18 19.95
C ASP A 434 16.22 17.85 20.18
N ASN A 435 16.79 17.64 21.37
CA ASN A 435 17.44 16.37 21.75
C ASN A 435 16.43 15.19 21.77
N GLN A 436 15.20 15.43 22.20
CA GLN A 436 14.12 14.43 22.18
C GLN A 436 13.81 13.98 20.75
N ARG A 437 13.82 14.88 19.77
CA ARG A 437 13.66 14.52 18.35
C ARG A 437 14.80 13.63 17.86
N ASP A 438 16.03 13.93 18.26
CA ASP A 438 17.19 13.10 17.93
C ASP A 438 17.08 11.71 18.60
N GLU A 439 16.61 11.65 19.84
CA GLU A 439 16.34 10.41 20.58
C GLU A 439 15.27 9.57 19.88
N ASP A 440 14.16 10.18 19.44
CA ASP A 440 13.09 9.50 18.71
C ASP A 440 13.58 8.90 17.37
N VAL A 441 14.48 9.58 16.68
CA VAL A 441 15.09 9.08 15.44
C VAL A 441 16.00 7.89 15.74
N ILE A 442 16.87 8.00 16.73
CA ILE A 442 17.82 6.93 17.07
C ILE A 442 17.11 5.72 17.67
N SER A 443 16.10 5.93 18.52
CA SER A 443 15.33 4.83 19.11
C SER A 443 14.66 3.96 18.05
N LYS A 444 14.15 4.55 16.95
CA LYS A 444 13.65 3.80 15.80
C LYS A 444 14.74 2.96 15.14
N VAL A 445 15.93 3.52 14.95
CA VAL A 445 17.07 2.79 14.38
C VAL A 445 17.46 1.60 15.25
N VAL A 446 17.50 1.79 16.58
CA VAL A 446 17.79 0.73 17.56
C VAL A 446 16.70 -0.35 17.54
N GLU A 447 15.43 0.05 17.49
CA GLU A 447 14.31 -0.90 17.45
C GLU A 447 14.31 -1.72 16.15
N GLU A 448 14.61 -1.09 15.01
CA GLU A 448 14.74 -1.80 13.73
C GLU A 448 15.87 -2.82 13.71
N ALA A 449 16.97 -2.53 14.40
CA ALA A 449 18.13 -3.40 14.53
C ALA A 449 17.91 -4.58 15.49
N ARG A 450 16.98 -4.47 16.44
CA ARG A 450 16.79 -5.42 17.56
C ARG A 450 16.61 -6.87 17.13
N ASN A 451 15.95 -7.11 15.99
CA ASN A 451 15.65 -8.44 15.48
C ASN A 451 16.56 -8.84 14.30
N ALA A 452 17.68 -8.16 14.14
CA ALA A 452 18.60 -8.42 13.04
C ALA A 452 19.16 -9.85 13.11
N GLU A 453 19.10 -10.55 11.96
CA GLU A 453 19.62 -11.92 11.85
C GLU A 453 20.47 -12.10 10.61
N ILE A 454 21.43 -13.01 10.69
CA ILE A 454 22.19 -13.51 9.54
C ILE A 454 21.71 -14.92 9.25
N ARG A 455 21.12 -15.11 8.06
CA ARG A 455 20.61 -16.41 7.59
C ARG A 455 21.50 -16.92 6.46
N VAL A 456 22.09 -18.11 6.64
CA VAL A 456 22.89 -18.81 5.64
C VAL A 456 22.19 -20.12 5.31
N GLU A 457 21.56 -20.18 4.12
CA GLU A 457 20.71 -21.30 3.69
C GLU A 457 21.48 -22.46 3.03
N GLY A 458 22.78 -22.35 2.88
CA GLY A 458 23.68 -23.34 2.37
C GLY A 458 24.96 -23.41 3.19
N HIS A 459 26.13 -23.14 2.58
CA HIS A 459 27.41 -23.28 3.22
C HIS A 459 27.91 -21.99 3.88
N LEU A 460 28.30 -22.08 5.13
CA LEU A 460 29.08 -21.09 5.86
C LEU A 460 30.51 -21.62 6.02
N TYR A 461 31.44 -20.97 5.31
CA TYR A 461 32.83 -21.43 5.25
C TYR A 461 33.68 -20.90 6.40
N ARG A 462 34.73 -21.63 6.74
CA ARG A 462 35.82 -21.13 7.58
C ARG A 462 36.40 -19.85 6.98
N GLY A 463 36.87 -18.93 7.84
CA GLY A 463 37.40 -17.61 7.43
C GLY A 463 36.31 -16.52 7.39
N VAL A 464 35.02 -16.88 7.49
CA VAL A 464 33.94 -15.90 7.66
C VAL A 464 33.90 -15.40 9.08
N ILE A 465 33.63 -14.10 9.25
CA ILE A 465 33.38 -13.46 10.54
C ILE A 465 31.91 -13.03 10.56
N ILE A 466 31.12 -13.66 11.40
CA ILE A 466 29.76 -13.22 11.72
C ILE A 466 29.86 -12.11 12.74
N SER A 467 29.16 -11.01 12.51
CA SER A 467 29.10 -9.88 13.43
C SER A 467 27.66 -9.47 13.68
N VAL A 468 27.30 -9.27 14.94
CA VAL A 468 25.99 -8.74 15.34
C VAL A 468 26.26 -7.60 16.34
N ASP A 469 25.86 -6.40 16.00
CA ASP A 469 26.20 -5.19 16.73
C ASP A 469 27.72 -5.08 16.97
N ALA A 470 28.14 -4.95 18.23
CA ALA A 470 29.56 -4.89 18.60
C ALA A 470 30.22 -6.27 18.71
N SER A 471 29.47 -7.37 18.68
CA SER A 471 29.97 -8.71 18.90
C SER A 471 30.47 -9.35 17.60
N ARG A 472 31.52 -10.19 17.69
CA ARG A 472 32.12 -10.87 16.53
C ARG A 472 32.37 -12.35 16.82
N LEU A 473 32.01 -13.19 15.87
CA LEU A 473 32.19 -14.65 15.95
C LEU A 473 32.94 -15.13 14.69
N PRO A 474 34.26 -15.37 14.79
CA PRO A 474 35.01 -16.02 13.69
C PRO A 474 34.57 -17.46 13.53
N ILE A 475 34.25 -17.87 12.31
CA ILE A 475 33.88 -19.24 11.97
C ILE A 475 35.14 -20.09 11.78
N GLN A 476 35.36 -21.01 12.72
CA GLN A 476 36.54 -21.88 12.71
C GLN A 476 36.34 -23.18 11.93
N ASN A 477 35.11 -23.69 11.89
CA ASN A 477 34.74 -24.88 11.14
C ASN A 477 33.59 -24.54 10.20
N SER A 478 33.66 -25.03 8.95
CA SER A 478 32.59 -24.84 7.99
C SER A 478 31.33 -25.54 8.47
N THR A 479 30.18 -24.89 8.33
CA THR A 479 28.85 -25.37 8.73
C THR A 479 27.85 -25.13 7.62
N GLN A 480 26.59 -25.57 7.80
CA GLN A 480 25.52 -25.41 6.82
C GLN A 480 24.20 -25.06 7.54
N TYR A 481 23.31 -24.37 6.82
CA TYR A 481 21.93 -24.11 7.27
C TYR A 481 21.88 -23.44 8.64
N MET A 482 22.49 -22.26 8.77
CA MET A 482 22.63 -21.55 10.04
C MET A 482 21.92 -20.22 10.07
N ILE A 483 21.35 -19.90 11.24
CA ILE A 483 20.87 -18.56 11.59
C ILE A 483 21.67 -18.06 12.78
N TYR A 484 22.15 -16.82 12.72
CA TYR A 484 22.83 -16.13 13.81
C TYR A 484 22.05 -14.90 14.24
N LYS A 485 21.88 -14.75 15.57
CA LYS A 485 21.23 -13.60 16.21
C LYS A 485 22.04 -13.12 17.40
N GLY A 486 21.89 -11.84 17.74
CA GLY A 486 22.41 -11.28 18.97
C GLY A 486 21.45 -11.53 20.14
N ASN A 487 21.98 -11.99 21.25
CA ASN A 487 21.25 -12.11 22.52
C ASN A 487 22.15 -11.60 23.64
N ASN A 488 21.82 -10.47 24.25
CA ASN A 488 22.57 -9.85 25.36
C ASN A 488 24.09 -9.72 25.10
N GLY A 489 24.48 -9.31 23.90
CA GLY A 489 25.88 -9.12 23.51
C GLY A 489 26.63 -10.41 23.14
N VAL A 490 25.94 -11.56 23.09
CA VAL A 490 26.47 -12.85 22.63
C VAL A 490 25.82 -13.23 21.31
N ILE A 491 26.61 -13.75 20.37
CA ILE A 491 26.07 -14.27 19.10
C ILE A 491 25.67 -15.73 19.31
N GLU A 492 24.38 -16.01 19.12
CA GLU A 492 23.83 -17.36 19.16
C GLU A 492 23.59 -17.88 17.74
N GLY A 493 24.06 -19.11 17.48
CA GLY A 493 23.81 -19.82 16.20
C GLY A 493 22.81 -20.94 16.39
N SER A 494 21.85 -21.04 15.49
CA SER A 494 20.87 -22.14 15.41
C SER A 494 20.80 -22.71 14.01
N VAL A 495 20.43 -24.00 13.91
CA VAL A 495 20.29 -24.69 12.62
C VAL A 495 18.91 -24.37 12.01
N ILE A 496 18.87 -24.10 10.73
CA ILE A 496 17.62 -23.93 9.97
C ILE A 496 16.97 -25.32 9.83
N VAL A 497 15.78 -25.48 10.39
CA VAL A 497 14.98 -26.69 10.17
C VAL A 497 14.34 -26.57 8.79
N VAL A 498 14.85 -27.32 7.83
CA VAL A 498 14.25 -27.47 6.50
C VAL A 498 13.14 -28.50 6.61
N ASN A 499 11.89 -28.04 6.56
CA ASN A 499 10.71 -28.90 6.49
C ASN A 499 10.50 -29.47 5.09
#